data_b61b89484b181f7a3a3b31de58080c2b
#
_entry.id   b61b89484b181f7a3a3b31de58080c2b
#
_cell.length_a   1.000
_cell.length_b   1.000
_cell.length_c   1.000
_cell.angle_alpha   90.00
_cell.angle_beta   90.00
_cell.angle_gamma   90.00
#
_symmetry.space_group_name_H-M   'P 1'
#
loop_
_entity.id
_entity.type
_entity.pdbx_description
1 polymer ?
#
loop_
_entity_poly.entity_id
_entity_poly.type
_entity_poly.pdbx_seq_one_letter_code
_entity_poly.pdbx_strand_id
1 'polypeptide(L)'
;MRDRIFNIVEEEFSSLIEKIQGDFVTNFKAKQHNFLLKELDTLMSAHMVFVSSFESKSGNSIQKVAKEVAKLRYGAENVPQIINPHNLEHNIINSNEYEQIIVSNVDMHNPALQGRIAEFMTRCEGDKKRKVCCSVNHESILELISGDLPFTNEYQTKPVDLAFWDGDELNIMEIKAGGNLDSSNAPSNAKKLLTIYTGLNYRKTKPYFATIYHKDGEGRTWSGSIKKYLQYPHMFLVGSAFWNKILPEGIDFNEFTKIYNEAINQINLNEKLNDMIRECSQ
;
A
#
# COMPACT_ATOMS: atom_id res chain seq x y z
N MET A 1 -10.70 -22.18 2.68
CA MET A 1 -9.81 -21.02 2.62
C MET A 1 -9.96 -20.28 1.28
N ARG A 2 -9.91 -20.98 0.16
CA ARG A 2 -10.10 -20.44 -1.18
C ARG A 2 -11.39 -19.59 -1.31
N ASP A 3 -12.54 -20.13 -0.91
CA ASP A 3 -13.83 -19.43 -1.00
C ASP A 3 -13.88 -18.17 -0.14
N ARG A 4 -13.18 -18.15 1.01
CA ARG A 4 -13.07 -16.93 1.84
C ARG A 4 -12.31 -15.83 1.14
N ILE A 5 -11.20 -16.16 0.48
CA ILE A 5 -10.43 -15.19 -0.31
C ILE A 5 -11.25 -14.70 -1.51
N PHE A 6 -11.95 -15.62 -2.19
CA PHE A 6 -12.86 -15.27 -3.29
C PHE A 6 -13.91 -14.25 -2.84
N ASN A 7 -14.61 -14.50 -1.74
CA ASN A 7 -15.64 -13.60 -1.23
C ASN A 7 -15.05 -12.22 -0.85
N ILE A 8 -13.88 -12.17 -0.22
CA ILE A 8 -13.19 -10.91 0.12
C ILE A 8 -12.91 -10.11 -1.15
N VAL A 9 -12.36 -10.74 -2.19
CA VAL A 9 -12.04 -10.06 -3.45
C VAL A 9 -13.31 -9.59 -4.15
N GLU A 10 -14.30 -10.46 -4.26
CA GLU A 10 -15.59 -10.19 -4.93
C GLU A 10 -16.32 -9.03 -4.26
N GLU A 11 -16.42 -9.01 -2.93
CA GLU A 11 -17.08 -7.96 -2.16
C GLU A 11 -16.37 -6.61 -2.31
N GLU A 12 -15.05 -6.56 -2.15
CA GLU A 12 -14.29 -5.31 -2.23
C GLU A 12 -14.24 -4.74 -3.65
N PHE A 13 -14.14 -5.57 -4.66
CA PHE A 13 -14.15 -5.11 -6.05
C PHE A 13 -15.56 -4.79 -6.56
N SER A 14 -16.61 -5.47 -6.09
CA SER A 14 -18.00 -5.05 -6.35
C SER A 14 -18.27 -3.65 -5.79
N SER A 15 -17.89 -3.40 -4.54
CA SER A 15 -17.98 -2.08 -3.91
C SER A 15 -17.17 -1.00 -4.66
N LEU A 16 -15.98 -1.35 -5.17
CA LEU A 16 -15.18 -0.44 -5.99
C LEU A 16 -15.93 -0.05 -7.28
N ILE A 17 -16.48 -1.03 -7.99
CA ILE A 17 -17.19 -0.79 -9.25
C ILE A 17 -18.46 0.02 -9.02
N GLU A 18 -19.22 -0.25 -7.96
CA GLU A 18 -20.38 0.56 -7.59
C GLU A 18 -20.01 2.04 -7.33
N LYS A 19 -18.90 2.30 -6.63
CA LYS A 19 -18.41 3.67 -6.42
C LYS A 19 -17.97 4.34 -7.72
N ILE A 20 -17.36 3.59 -8.64
CA ILE A 20 -16.99 4.11 -9.95
C ILE A 20 -18.25 4.45 -10.73
N GLN A 21 -19.23 3.57 -10.75
CA GLN A 21 -20.51 3.75 -11.43
C GLN A 21 -21.28 4.99 -10.91
N GLY A 22 -21.32 5.18 -9.59
CA GLY A 22 -21.97 6.35 -8.96
C GLY A 22 -21.39 7.69 -9.39
N ASP A 23 -20.07 7.75 -9.63
CA ASP A 23 -19.38 8.99 -10.02
C ASP A 23 -19.16 9.11 -11.54
N PHE A 24 -19.50 8.08 -12.32
CA PHE A 24 -19.03 7.92 -13.70
C PHE A 24 -19.49 9.06 -14.62
N VAL A 25 -20.79 9.36 -14.64
CA VAL A 25 -21.37 10.42 -15.49
C VAL A 25 -20.78 11.80 -15.14
N THR A 26 -20.60 12.06 -13.84
CA THR A 26 -20.01 13.32 -13.36
C THR A 26 -18.56 13.46 -13.84
N ASN A 27 -17.77 12.40 -13.69
CA ASN A 27 -16.38 12.38 -14.13
C ASN A 27 -16.26 12.45 -15.65
N PHE A 28 -17.19 11.83 -16.38
CA PHE A 28 -17.25 11.90 -17.84
C PHE A 28 -17.51 13.35 -18.31
N LYS A 29 -18.52 14.02 -17.76
CA LYS A 29 -18.80 15.44 -18.06
C LYS A 29 -17.61 16.33 -17.73
N ALA A 30 -16.94 16.11 -16.60
CA ALA A 30 -15.75 16.86 -16.23
C ALA A 30 -14.60 16.70 -17.26
N LYS A 31 -14.43 15.50 -17.82
CA LYS A 31 -13.42 15.25 -18.89
C LYS A 31 -13.74 16.03 -20.17
N GLN A 32 -15.03 16.20 -20.52
CA GLN A 32 -15.43 16.96 -21.71
C GLN A 32 -15.10 18.46 -21.60
N HIS A 33 -14.90 19.01 -20.40
CA HIS A 33 -14.42 20.38 -20.23
C HIS A 33 -12.94 20.55 -20.59
N ASN A 34 -12.18 19.46 -20.73
CA ASN A 34 -10.79 19.52 -21.17
C ASN A 34 -10.73 19.64 -22.71
N PHE A 35 -10.39 20.81 -23.19
CA PHE A 35 -10.36 21.09 -24.64
C PHE A 35 -9.44 20.15 -25.44
N LEU A 36 -8.40 19.58 -24.82
CA LEU A 36 -7.53 18.59 -25.45
C LEU A 36 -8.21 17.23 -25.69
N LEU A 37 -9.23 16.93 -24.93
CA LEU A 37 -9.93 15.64 -24.96
C LEU A 37 -11.34 15.77 -25.57
N LYS A 38 -11.82 16.98 -25.80
CA LYS A 38 -13.19 17.27 -26.25
C LYS A 38 -13.54 16.63 -27.59
N GLU A 39 -12.56 16.48 -28.47
CA GLU A 39 -12.72 15.91 -29.82
C GLU A 39 -12.60 14.39 -29.84
N LEU A 40 -12.32 13.74 -28.70
CA LEU A 40 -12.37 12.28 -28.59
C LEU A 40 -13.82 11.80 -28.64
N ASP A 41 -14.06 10.66 -29.30
CA ASP A 41 -15.39 10.07 -29.30
C ASP A 41 -15.84 9.65 -27.88
N THR A 42 -17.13 9.50 -27.71
CA THR A 42 -17.77 9.15 -26.43
C THR A 42 -17.21 7.87 -25.84
N LEU A 43 -16.99 6.84 -26.66
CA LEU A 43 -16.50 5.53 -26.22
C LEU A 43 -15.08 5.63 -25.66
N MET A 44 -14.18 6.30 -26.39
CA MET A 44 -12.79 6.52 -25.94
C MET A 44 -12.75 7.34 -24.65
N SER A 45 -13.53 8.43 -24.57
CA SER A 45 -13.64 9.26 -23.39
C SER A 45 -14.15 8.49 -22.18
N ALA A 46 -15.15 7.64 -22.36
CA ALA A 46 -15.70 6.78 -21.31
C ALA A 46 -14.69 5.76 -20.81
N HIS A 47 -13.95 5.08 -21.70
CA HIS A 47 -12.88 4.17 -21.31
C HIS A 47 -11.78 4.89 -20.51
N MET A 48 -11.38 6.09 -20.93
CA MET A 48 -10.38 6.88 -20.18
C MET A 48 -10.87 7.25 -18.78
N VAL A 49 -12.15 7.61 -18.63
CA VAL A 49 -12.76 7.90 -17.33
C VAL A 49 -12.76 6.67 -16.44
N PHE A 50 -13.18 5.53 -17.01
CA PHE A 50 -13.19 4.26 -16.27
C PHE A 50 -11.79 3.90 -15.77
N VAL A 51 -10.80 3.84 -16.67
CA VAL A 51 -9.41 3.47 -16.32
C VAL A 51 -8.86 4.41 -15.25
N SER A 52 -9.00 5.74 -15.45
CA SER A 52 -8.52 6.72 -14.47
C SER A 52 -9.18 6.56 -13.09
N SER A 53 -10.50 6.30 -13.06
CA SER A 53 -11.25 6.08 -11.82
C SER A 53 -10.85 4.77 -11.14
N PHE A 54 -10.66 3.71 -11.93
CA PHE A 54 -10.25 2.41 -11.44
C PHE A 54 -8.84 2.48 -10.84
N GLU A 55 -7.86 3.04 -11.54
CA GLU A 55 -6.48 3.20 -11.05
C GLU A 55 -6.45 4.04 -9.77
N SER A 56 -7.20 5.14 -9.71
CA SER A 56 -7.25 6.02 -8.54
C SER A 56 -7.85 5.35 -7.30
N LYS A 57 -8.90 4.53 -7.48
CA LYS A 57 -9.68 3.97 -6.36
C LYS A 57 -9.26 2.54 -5.99
N SER A 58 -8.68 1.77 -6.93
CA SER A 58 -8.30 0.37 -6.69
C SER A 58 -7.23 0.20 -5.62
N GLY A 59 -6.37 1.21 -5.40
CA GLY A 59 -5.37 1.18 -4.35
C GLY A 59 -5.97 0.88 -2.97
N ASN A 60 -7.05 1.58 -2.61
CA ASN A 60 -7.73 1.37 -1.33
C ASN A 60 -8.40 -0.01 -1.24
N SER A 61 -9.06 -0.47 -2.33
CA SER A 61 -9.69 -1.80 -2.33
C SER A 61 -8.67 -2.92 -2.17
N ILE A 62 -7.52 -2.80 -2.83
CA ILE A 62 -6.49 -3.84 -2.71
C ILE A 62 -5.80 -3.83 -1.33
N GLN A 63 -5.67 -2.67 -0.68
CA GLN A 63 -5.19 -2.60 0.71
C GLN A 63 -6.15 -3.30 1.66
N LYS A 64 -7.48 -3.15 1.47
CA LYS A 64 -8.50 -3.86 2.23
C LYS A 64 -8.42 -5.37 2.00
N VAL A 65 -8.35 -5.81 0.74
CA VAL A 65 -8.13 -7.23 0.41
C VAL A 65 -6.89 -7.76 1.11
N ALA A 66 -5.77 -7.04 1.05
CA ALA A 66 -4.52 -7.44 1.70
C ALA A 66 -4.68 -7.58 3.23
N LYS A 67 -5.39 -6.64 3.87
CA LYS A 67 -5.67 -6.68 5.31
C LYS A 67 -6.53 -7.89 5.69
N GLU A 68 -7.63 -8.12 4.98
CA GLU A 68 -8.51 -9.26 5.26
C GLU A 68 -7.82 -10.61 4.98
N VAL A 69 -7.01 -10.68 3.93
CA VAL A 69 -6.17 -11.87 3.64
C VAL A 69 -5.14 -12.09 4.75
N ALA A 70 -4.49 -11.02 5.24
CA ALA A 70 -3.55 -11.12 6.38
C ALA A 70 -4.25 -11.64 7.66
N LYS A 71 -5.51 -11.23 7.92
CA LYS A 71 -6.31 -11.78 9.03
C LYS A 71 -6.57 -13.27 8.88
N LEU A 72 -6.71 -13.79 7.65
CA LEU A 72 -6.88 -15.21 7.41
C LEU A 72 -5.62 -16.02 7.75
N ARG A 73 -4.44 -15.42 7.58
CA ARG A 73 -3.15 -16.05 7.87
C ARG A 73 -2.77 -15.96 9.35
N TYR A 74 -2.81 -14.76 9.89
CA TYR A 74 -2.22 -14.44 11.19
C TYR A 74 -3.24 -14.41 12.33
N GLY A 75 -4.55 -14.45 12.03
CA GLY A 75 -5.63 -14.21 12.98
C GLY A 75 -6.02 -12.74 13.07
N ALA A 76 -7.29 -12.46 13.33
CA ALA A 76 -7.79 -11.08 13.38
C ALA A 76 -7.16 -10.27 14.53
N GLU A 77 -6.85 -10.92 15.65
CA GLU A 77 -6.18 -10.36 16.83
C GLU A 77 -4.75 -9.89 16.52
N ASN A 78 -4.09 -10.52 15.55
CA ASN A 78 -2.74 -10.19 15.11
C ASN A 78 -2.70 -9.16 13.96
N VAL A 79 -3.87 -8.70 13.49
CA VAL A 79 -4.01 -7.61 12.51
C VAL A 79 -4.86 -6.48 13.12
N PRO A 80 -4.40 -5.85 14.21
CA PRO A 80 -5.20 -4.89 14.96
C PRO A 80 -5.39 -3.58 14.18
N GLN A 81 -6.46 -2.84 14.48
CA GLN A 81 -6.66 -1.49 13.96
C GLN A 81 -5.70 -0.48 14.57
N ILE A 82 -5.40 -0.63 15.87
CA ILE A 82 -4.50 0.26 16.61
C ILE A 82 -3.25 -0.51 16.96
N ILE A 83 -2.13 -0.04 16.44
CA ILE A 83 -0.81 -0.63 16.66
C ILE A 83 -0.13 0.18 17.78
N ASN A 84 -0.04 -0.43 18.96
CA ASN A 84 0.48 0.20 20.18
C ASN A 84 1.42 -0.75 20.93
N PRO A 85 2.67 -0.96 20.45
CA PRO A 85 3.59 -1.95 21.00
C PRO A 85 4.04 -1.64 22.43
N HIS A 86 3.87 -0.41 22.91
CA HIS A 86 4.27 0.05 24.24
C HIS A 86 3.10 0.21 25.21
N ASN A 87 1.87 -0.18 24.81
CA ASN A 87 0.66 -0.04 25.63
C ASN A 87 0.46 1.39 26.16
N LEU A 88 0.73 2.39 25.34
CA LEU A 88 0.53 3.79 25.69
C LEU A 88 -0.95 4.06 25.93
N GLU A 89 -1.28 4.84 26.97
CA GLU A 89 -2.64 5.31 27.16
C GLU A 89 -3.05 6.23 26.01
N HIS A 90 -4.19 5.96 25.40
CA HIS A 90 -4.75 6.77 24.32
C HIS A 90 -6.28 6.73 24.35
N ASN A 91 -6.90 7.74 23.77
CA ASN A 91 -8.36 7.85 23.61
C ASN A 91 -8.81 7.78 22.14
N ILE A 92 -8.02 7.15 21.30
CA ILE A 92 -8.34 7.00 19.88
C ILE A 92 -9.52 6.04 19.73
N ILE A 93 -10.58 6.54 19.10
CA ILE A 93 -11.69 5.75 18.58
C ILE A 93 -11.54 5.77 17.07
N ASN A 94 -11.03 4.70 16.50
CA ASN A 94 -10.92 4.58 15.04
C ASN A 94 -12.27 4.12 14.47
N SER A 95 -12.99 5.04 13.84
CA SER A 95 -14.27 4.75 13.17
C SER A 95 -14.09 4.17 11.75
N ASN A 96 -12.89 4.23 11.20
CA ASN A 96 -12.57 3.67 9.89
C ASN A 96 -12.02 2.24 10.04
N GLU A 97 -12.85 1.23 9.81
CA GLU A 97 -12.47 -0.18 9.94
C GLU A 97 -11.31 -0.60 9.05
N TYR A 98 -11.06 0.13 7.97
CA TYR A 98 -10.03 -0.21 7.00
C TYR A 98 -8.69 0.45 7.26
N GLU A 99 -8.64 1.50 8.07
CA GLU A 99 -7.41 2.21 8.38
C GLU A 99 -6.75 1.62 9.62
N GLN A 100 -5.48 1.30 9.53
CA GLN A 100 -4.65 0.94 10.67
C GLN A 100 -3.83 2.15 11.11
N ILE A 101 -3.78 2.38 12.41
CA ILE A 101 -3.14 3.56 13.00
C ILE A 101 -2.08 3.11 14.01
N ILE A 102 -0.87 3.60 13.87
CA ILE A 102 0.15 3.47 14.92
C ILE A 102 -0.05 4.52 15.99
N VAL A 103 0.24 4.14 17.24
CA VAL A 103 0.31 5.03 18.40
C VAL A 103 1.75 5.12 18.87
N SER A 104 2.22 6.34 19.10
CA SER A 104 3.60 6.64 19.45
C SER A 104 3.67 7.79 20.45
N ASN A 105 4.65 7.77 21.34
CA ASN A 105 5.05 8.89 22.16
C ASN A 105 6.37 9.52 21.68
N VAL A 106 6.83 9.16 20.48
CA VAL A 106 7.95 9.84 19.81
C VAL A 106 7.41 10.97 18.96
N ASP A 107 7.95 12.17 19.08
CA ASP A 107 7.62 13.29 18.20
C ASP A 107 8.16 13.04 16.80
N MET A 108 7.34 12.40 15.97
CA MET A 108 7.66 12.05 14.58
C MET A 108 7.83 13.28 13.68
N HIS A 109 7.41 14.47 14.13
CA HIS A 109 7.57 15.72 13.38
C HIS A 109 8.77 16.54 13.86
N ASN A 110 9.48 16.09 14.90
CA ASN A 110 10.66 16.77 15.42
C ASN A 110 11.72 17.00 14.32
N PRO A 111 12.18 18.25 14.11
CA PRO A 111 13.11 18.56 13.03
C PRO A 111 14.45 17.82 13.12
N ALA A 112 14.97 17.60 14.33
CA ALA A 112 16.24 16.87 14.52
C ALA A 112 16.07 15.39 14.14
N LEU A 113 14.94 14.76 14.53
CA LEU A 113 14.62 13.40 14.12
C LEU A 113 14.47 13.28 12.59
N GLN A 114 13.74 14.21 11.97
CA GLN A 114 13.55 14.23 10.53
C GLN A 114 14.88 14.48 9.77
N GLY A 115 15.77 15.29 10.34
CA GLY A 115 17.13 15.49 9.84
C GLY A 115 17.96 14.22 9.92
N ARG A 116 17.93 13.52 11.06
CA ARG A 116 18.64 12.23 11.25
C ARG A 116 18.17 11.15 10.27
N ILE A 117 16.85 11.04 10.03
CA ILE A 117 16.32 10.10 9.04
C ILE A 117 16.80 10.47 7.63
N ALA A 118 16.77 11.75 7.27
CA ALA A 118 17.23 12.22 5.96
C ALA A 118 18.72 11.98 5.75
N GLU A 119 19.55 12.23 6.74
CA GLU A 119 21.00 11.96 6.73
C GLU A 119 21.28 10.46 6.59
N PHE A 120 20.61 9.62 7.38
CA PHE A 120 20.68 8.17 7.27
C PHE A 120 20.33 7.69 5.86
N MET A 121 19.23 8.17 5.28
CA MET A 121 18.83 7.81 3.92
C MET A 121 19.89 8.23 2.89
N THR A 122 20.42 9.44 3.01
CA THR A 122 21.47 9.95 2.09
C THR A 122 22.75 9.12 2.16
N ARG A 123 23.17 8.76 3.35
CA ARG A 123 24.37 7.93 3.58
C ARG A 123 24.23 6.52 3.03
N CYS A 124 23.02 5.94 3.15
CA CYS A 124 22.73 4.57 2.74
C CYS A 124 22.17 4.45 1.31
N GLU A 125 22.04 5.55 0.61
CA GLU A 125 21.43 5.61 -0.73
C GLU A 125 22.25 4.84 -1.77
N GLY A 126 21.54 4.06 -2.61
CA GLY A 126 22.15 3.38 -3.75
C GLY A 126 22.45 4.34 -4.90
N ASP A 127 23.55 4.11 -5.59
CA ASP A 127 23.93 4.86 -6.80
C ASP A 127 24.17 3.91 -7.98
N LYS A 128 23.25 3.96 -8.96
CA LYS A 128 23.32 3.10 -10.14
C LYS A 128 24.56 3.41 -11.00
N LYS A 129 24.98 4.69 -11.09
CA LYS A 129 26.13 5.10 -11.90
C LYS A 129 27.43 4.56 -11.28
N ARG A 130 27.53 4.62 -9.96
CA ARG A 130 28.69 4.12 -9.19
C ARG A 130 28.61 2.64 -8.84
N LYS A 131 27.53 1.95 -9.25
CA LYS A 131 27.24 0.55 -8.91
C LYS A 131 27.19 0.29 -7.40
N VAL A 132 26.74 1.28 -6.61
CA VAL A 132 26.56 1.16 -5.17
C VAL A 132 25.12 0.69 -4.91
N CYS A 133 24.98 -0.44 -4.20
CA CYS A 133 23.68 -0.93 -3.73
C CYS A 133 23.22 -0.12 -2.52
N CYS A 134 21.91 0.10 -2.41
CA CYS A 134 21.32 0.67 -1.19
C CYS A 134 21.59 -0.26 0.00
N SER A 135 22.01 0.32 1.13
CA SER A 135 22.28 -0.41 2.37
C SER A 135 21.21 -0.24 3.45
N VAL A 136 20.08 0.42 3.12
CA VAL A 136 18.92 0.52 4.02
C VAL A 136 18.24 -0.86 4.11
N ASN A 137 18.44 -1.55 5.23
CA ASN A 137 17.87 -2.87 5.53
C ASN A 137 17.43 -2.96 7.00
N HIS A 138 16.84 -4.09 7.41
CA HIS A 138 16.32 -4.28 8.76
C HIS A 138 17.36 -4.19 9.87
N GLU A 139 18.64 -4.40 9.56
CA GLU A 139 19.74 -4.25 10.53
C GLU A 139 20.19 -2.79 10.61
N SER A 140 20.41 -2.15 9.46
CA SER A 140 20.90 -0.76 9.44
C SER A 140 19.92 0.22 10.03
N ILE A 141 18.60 0.02 9.88
CA ILE A 141 17.57 0.92 10.45
C ILE A 141 17.52 0.90 11.98
N LEU A 142 18.10 -0.13 12.65
CA LEU A 142 18.20 -0.15 14.12
C LEU A 142 18.93 1.07 14.66
N GLU A 143 19.82 1.65 13.88
CA GLU A 143 20.51 2.90 14.22
C GLU A 143 19.52 4.05 14.48
N LEU A 144 18.40 4.11 13.77
CA LEU A 144 17.41 5.16 13.90
C LEU A 144 16.70 5.18 15.25
N ILE A 145 16.65 4.03 15.92
CA ILE A 145 16.02 3.86 17.25
C ILE A 145 17.02 3.59 18.37
N SER A 146 18.33 3.56 18.07
CA SER A 146 19.39 3.28 19.06
C SER A 146 19.90 4.54 19.76
N GLY A 147 19.55 5.74 19.27
CA GLY A 147 19.93 7.02 19.87
C GLY A 147 18.78 7.66 20.67
N ASP A 148 19.03 8.87 21.18
CA ASP A 148 18.02 9.64 21.87
C ASP A 148 16.87 9.99 20.91
N LEU A 149 15.66 9.60 21.30
CA LEU A 149 14.43 9.91 20.59
C LEU A 149 13.74 11.11 21.25
N PRO A 150 13.13 11.99 20.48
CA PRO A 150 12.36 13.11 21.01
C PRO A 150 11.01 12.62 21.53
N PHE A 151 10.98 12.13 22.76
CA PHE A 151 9.74 11.70 23.39
C PHE A 151 8.85 12.91 23.74
N THR A 152 7.54 12.71 23.65
CA THR A 152 6.52 13.68 24.03
C THR A 152 5.57 13.08 25.07
N ASN A 153 4.96 13.93 25.88
CA ASN A 153 3.93 13.52 26.84
C ASN A 153 2.58 13.24 26.18
N GLU A 154 2.41 13.67 24.95
CA GLU A 154 1.21 13.41 24.17
C GLU A 154 1.51 12.32 23.13
N TYR A 155 0.55 11.40 22.93
CA TYR A 155 0.70 10.43 21.84
C TYR A 155 0.51 11.09 20.47
N GLN A 156 1.23 10.57 19.50
CA GLN A 156 1.07 10.89 18.09
C GLN A 156 0.56 9.68 17.33
N THR A 157 -0.14 9.92 16.23
CA THR A 157 -0.67 8.87 15.38
C THR A 157 -0.23 9.02 13.94
N LYS A 158 -0.07 7.90 13.26
CA LYS A 158 0.12 7.88 11.79
C LYS A 158 -0.60 6.68 11.19
N PRO A 159 -1.26 6.85 10.03
CA PRO A 159 -1.82 5.73 9.30
C PRO A 159 -0.73 4.87 8.68
N VAL A 160 -1.00 3.57 8.60
CA VAL A 160 -0.19 2.56 7.92
C VAL A 160 -1.10 1.70 7.04
N ASP A 161 -0.63 1.34 5.83
CA ASP A 161 -1.47 0.62 4.87
C ASP A 161 -1.75 -0.83 5.31
N LEU A 162 -0.77 -1.51 5.93
CA LEU A 162 -0.94 -2.82 6.54
C LEU A 162 0.06 -3.01 7.67
N ALA A 163 -0.43 -3.48 8.83
CA ALA A 163 0.41 -3.93 9.94
C ALA A 163 -0.15 -5.23 10.54
N PHE A 164 0.74 -6.13 10.93
CA PHE A 164 0.37 -7.39 11.59
C PHE A 164 1.52 -7.94 12.44
N TRP A 165 1.15 -8.72 13.43
CA TRP A 165 2.08 -9.45 14.28
C TRP A 165 2.31 -10.85 13.72
N ASP A 166 3.58 -11.26 13.67
CA ASP A 166 4.01 -12.62 13.40
C ASP A 166 4.83 -13.08 14.62
N GLY A 167 4.16 -13.70 15.57
CA GLY A 167 4.70 -13.89 16.90
C GLY A 167 4.96 -12.57 17.61
N ASP A 168 6.23 -12.27 17.90
CA ASP A 168 6.67 -11.02 18.52
C ASP A 168 7.25 -10.01 17.51
N GLU A 169 7.24 -10.35 16.22
CA GLU A 169 7.67 -9.47 15.14
C GLU A 169 6.51 -8.64 14.62
N LEU A 170 6.64 -7.32 14.64
CA LEU A 170 5.67 -6.40 14.07
C LEU A 170 6.04 -6.07 12.63
N ASN A 171 5.27 -6.58 11.68
CA ASN A 171 5.42 -6.23 10.27
C ASN A 171 4.59 -5.00 9.95
N ILE A 172 5.18 -3.98 9.32
CA ILE A 172 4.47 -2.80 8.82
C ILE A 172 4.77 -2.60 7.34
N MET A 173 3.76 -2.25 6.56
CA MET A 173 3.88 -2.13 5.10
C MET A 173 3.29 -0.83 4.59
N GLU A 174 4.03 -0.17 3.71
CA GLU A 174 3.53 0.86 2.80
C GLU A 174 3.24 0.17 1.47
N ILE A 175 1.97 0.10 1.06
CA ILE A 175 1.51 -0.64 -0.11
C ILE A 175 1.21 0.33 -1.26
N LYS A 176 1.71 0.01 -2.45
CA LYS A 176 1.34 0.70 -3.69
C LYS A 176 0.75 -0.29 -4.69
N ALA A 177 -0.22 0.16 -5.45
CA ALA A 177 -0.87 -0.68 -6.46
C ALA A 177 0.13 -1.25 -7.47
N GLY A 178 1.29 -0.70 -7.59
CA GLY A 178 2.35 -1.11 -8.52
C GLY A 178 2.77 0.08 -9.37
N GLY A 179 3.50 -0.18 -10.41
CA GLY A 179 3.91 0.84 -11.37
C GLY A 179 5.18 1.60 -11.00
N ASN A 180 5.38 2.67 -11.70
CA ASN A 180 6.54 3.51 -11.55
C ASN A 180 6.30 4.50 -10.41
N LEU A 181 6.86 4.20 -9.24
CA LEU A 181 7.17 5.33 -8.36
C LEU A 181 8.21 6.17 -9.08
N ASP A 182 7.82 7.38 -9.42
CA ASP A 182 8.74 8.34 -9.99
C ASP A 182 9.86 8.68 -9.00
N SER A 183 10.88 9.35 -9.50
CA SER A 183 12.04 9.71 -8.68
C SER A 183 11.70 10.69 -7.55
N SER A 184 10.55 11.38 -7.60
CA SER A 184 10.11 12.32 -6.58
C SER A 184 9.35 11.61 -5.44
N ASN A 185 8.52 10.62 -5.75
CA ASN A 185 7.70 9.91 -4.77
C ASN A 185 8.47 8.79 -4.03
N ALA A 186 9.47 8.17 -4.67
CA ALA A 186 10.24 7.10 -4.05
C ALA A 186 10.93 7.51 -2.73
N PRO A 187 11.67 8.64 -2.66
CA PRO A 187 12.29 9.05 -1.39
C PRO A 187 11.27 9.42 -0.32
N SER A 188 10.14 10.05 -0.69
CA SER A 188 9.08 10.43 0.25
C SER A 188 8.43 9.22 0.89
N ASN A 189 8.14 8.16 0.11
CA ASN A 189 7.58 6.93 0.63
C ASN A 189 8.57 6.18 1.53
N ALA A 190 9.85 6.10 1.15
CA ALA A 190 10.88 5.51 2.00
C ALA A 190 11.02 6.29 3.32
N LYS A 191 11.04 7.62 3.27
CA LYS A 191 11.10 8.48 4.45
C LYS A 191 9.86 8.30 5.35
N LYS A 192 8.65 8.23 4.78
CA LYS A 192 7.41 7.94 5.52
C LYS A 192 7.54 6.63 6.29
N LEU A 193 7.97 5.57 5.64
CA LEU A 193 8.13 4.24 6.24
C LEU A 193 9.15 4.25 7.39
N LEU A 194 10.31 4.90 7.20
CA LEU A 194 11.34 5.02 8.24
C LEU A 194 10.87 5.92 9.40
N THR A 195 10.09 6.96 9.13
CA THR A 195 9.47 7.79 10.19
C THR A 195 8.50 6.98 11.04
N ILE A 196 7.66 6.15 10.42
CA ILE A 196 6.75 5.24 11.13
C ILE A 196 7.55 4.23 11.97
N TYR A 197 8.58 3.62 11.40
CA TYR A 197 9.45 2.70 12.11
C TYR A 197 10.10 3.34 13.35
N THR A 198 10.64 4.55 13.18
CA THR A 198 11.28 5.28 14.29
C THR A 198 10.26 5.70 15.35
N GLY A 199 9.06 6.11 14.91
CA GLY A 199 7.95 6.44 15.80
C GLY A 199 7.50 5.26 16.65
N LEU A 200 7.41 4.06 16.07
CA LEU A 200 7.09 2.84 16.81
C LEU A 200 8.15 2.48 17.86
N ASN A 201 9.41 2.83 17.63
CA ASN A 201 10.52 2.55 18.56
C ASN A 201 10.51 1.11 19.13
N TYR A 202 10.13 0.15 18.28
CA TYR A 202 10.06 -1.25 18.65
C TYR A 202 11.04 -2.06 17.81
N ARG A 203 12.08 -2.62 18.46
CA ARG A 203 13.23 -3.26 17.77
C ARG A 203 12.87 -4.41 16.85
N LYS A 204 11.79 -5.13 17.14
CA LYS A 204 11.30 -6.25 16.33
C LYS A 204 10.31 -5.81 15.23
N THR A 205 10.28 -4.52 14.91
CA THR A 205 9.51 -4.03 13.77
C THR A 205 10.25 -4.29 12.47
N LYS A 206 9.54 -4.84 11.50
CA LYS A 206 10.01 -5.09 10.12
C LYS A 206 9.24 -4.22 9.15
N PRO A 207 9.76 -3.05 8.78
CA PRO A 207 9.15 -2.21 7.76
C PRO A 207 9.41 -2.75 6.36
N TYR A 208 8.36 -2.75 5.52
CA TYR A 208 8.42 -3.12 4.12
C TYR A 208 7.74 -2.07 3.25
N PHE A 209 8.33 -1.78 2.13
CA PHE A 209 7.63 -1.21 1.00
C PHE A 209 7.12 -2.35 0.13
N ALA A 210 5.86 -2.30 -0.31
CA ALA A 210 5.26 -3.39 -1.06
C ALA A 210 4.56 -2.89 -2.33
N THR A 211 4.61 -3.70 -3.40
CA THR A 211 3.78 -3.51 -4.59
C THR A 211 2.97 -4.76 -4.86
N ILE A 212 1.71 -4.57 -5.26
CA ILE A 212 0.76 -5.67 -5.45
C ILE A 212 1.04 -6.51 -6.70
N TYR A 213 1.79 -5.99 -7.67
CA TYR A 213 2.26 -6.71 -8.84
C TYR A 213 3.66 -6.27 -9.24
N HIS A 214 4.33 -7.10 -10.02
CA HIS A 214 5.66 -6.80 -10.55
C HIS A 214 5.55 -6.14 -11.93
N LYS A 215 5.80 -4.83 -12.03
CA LYS A 215 5.66 -4.06 -13.28
C LYS A 215 6.53 -4.54 -14.44
N ASP A 216 7.66 -5.18 -14.15
CA ASP A 216 8.58 -5.73 -15.16
C ASP A 216 8.31 -7.23 -15.43
N GLY A 217 7.29 -7.82 -14.76
CA GLY A 217 6.91 -9.24 -14.80
C GLY A 217 7.53 -10.06 -13.67
N GLU A 218 6.78 -11.05 -13.17
CA GLU A 218 7.25 -11.93 -12.09
C GLU A 218 8.56 -12.66 -12.47
N GLY A 219 9.44 -12.82 -11.50
CA GLY A 219 10.76 -13.43 -11.70
C GLY A 219 11.82 -12.53 -12.34
N ARG A 220 11.48 -11.32 -12.76
CA ARG A 220 12.43 -10.34 -13.29
C ARG A 220 12.99 -9.43 -12.20
N THR A 221 14.11 -8.77 -12.50
CA THR A 221 14.67 -7.77 -11.60
C THR A 221 13.86 -6.48 -11.69
N TRP A 222 13.38 -5.98 -10.55
CA TRP A 222 12.68 -4.70 -10.48
C TRP A 222 13.55 -3.52 -10.94
N SER A 223 13.03 -2.67 -11.81
CA SER A 223 13.74 -1.50 -12.37
C SER A 223 13.34 -0.14 -11.75
N GLY A 224 12.47 -0.13 -10.73
CA GLY A 224 11.95 1.10 -10.13
C GLY A 224 12.92 1.84 -9.22
N SER A 225 12.62 3.12 -8.97
CA SER A 225 13.47 4.04 -8.20
C SER A 225 13.56 3.73 -6.71
N ILE A 226 12.55 3.04 -6.13
CA ILE A 226 12.49 2.76 -4.69
C ILE A 226 13.69 1.96 -4.17
N LYS A 227 14.25 1.06 -4.99
CA LYS A 227 15.45 0.27 -4.63
C LYS A 227 16.72 1.12 -4.41
N LYS A 228 16.65 2.41 -4.71
CA LYS A 228 17.71 3.37 -4.40
C LYS A 228 17.70 3.73 -2.91
N TYR A 229 16.54 3.63 -2.26
CA TYR A 229 16.27 4.06 -0.90
C TYR A 229 15.96 2.94 0.09
N LEU A 230 15.58 1.77 -0.41
CA LEU A 230 15.31 0.56 0.39
C LEU A 230 15.94 -0.65 -0.29
N GLN A 231 16.60 -1.50 0.47
CA GLN A 231 17.31 -2.66 -0.07
C GLN A 231 16.32 -3.68 -0.65
N TYR A 232 16.45 -3.94 -1.96
CA TYR A 232 15.72 -4.99 -2.65
C TYR A 232 16.51 -6.31 -2.60
N PRO A 233 15.85 -7.46 -2.34
CA PRO A 233 14.43 -7.67 -2.05
C PRO A 233 14.06 -7.60 -0.55
N HIS A 234 15.00 -7.27 0.35
CA HIS A 234 14.84 -7.48 1.81
C HIS A 234 13.78 -6.56 2.44
N MET A 235 13.74 -5.29 2.08
CA MET A 235 12.75 -4.32 2.56
C MET A 235 11.74 -3.91 1.51
N PHE A 236 11.80 -4.52 0.34
CA PHE A 236 10.92 -4.20 -0.78
C PHE A 236 10.33 -5.48 -1.35
N LEU A 237 9.06 -5.72 -1.08
CA LEU A 237 8.31 -6.89 -1.51
C LEU A 237 7.53 -6.57 -2.78
N VAL A 238 7.66 -7.39 -3.81
CA VAL A 238 7.07 -7.12 -5.13
C VAL A 238 6.22 -8.31 -5.56
N GLY A 239 4.99 -8.05 -5.99
CA GLY A 239 4.10 -9.05 -6.56
C GLY A 239 4.00 -10.32 -5.70
N SER A 240 4.47 -11.43 -6.23
CA SER A 240 4.44 -12.73 -5.53
C SER A 240 5.11 -12.71 -4.15
N ALA A 241 6.19 -11.95 -3.96
CA ALA A 241 6.86 -11.86 -2.66
C ALA A 241 5.97 -11.16 -1.60
N PHE A 242 5.23 -10.12 -2.01
CA PHE A 242 4.26 -9.46 -1.12
C PHE A 242 3.09 -10.41 -0.78
N TRP A 243 2.44 -10.97 -1.79
CA TRP A 243 1.26 -11.80 -1.56
C TRP A 243 1.60 -13.06 -0.76
N ASN A 244 2.70 -13.77 -1.08
CA ASN A 244 3.11 -14.97 -0.34
C ASN A 244 3.45 -14.68 1.13
N LYS A 245 3.80 -13.43 1.48
CA LYS A 245 4.01 -13.05 2.87
C LYS A 245 2.70 -12.98 3.66
N ILE A 246 1.58 -12.63 3.02
CA ILE A 246 0.29 -12.43 3.71
C ILE A 246 -0.76 -13.49 3.39
N LEU A 247 -0.57 -14.29 2.34
CA LEU A 247 -1.49 -15.38 1.97
C LEU A 247 -1.44 -16.51 3.00
N PRO A 248 -2.59 -17.13 3.34
CA PRO A 248 -2.65 -18.30 4.20
C PRO A 248 -1.84 -19.46 3.65
N GLU A 249 -1.40 -20.37 4.55
CA GLU A 249 -0.72 -21.59 4.16
C GLU A 249 -1.55 -22.40 3.16
N GLY A 250 -0.89 -22.95 2.15
CA GLY A 250 -1.51 -23.72 1.07
C GLY A 250 -2.09 -22.88 -0.08
N ILE A 251 -2.08 -21.57 0.01
CA ILE A 251 -2.44 -20.65 -1.09
C ILE A 251 -1.20 -19.84 -1.47
N ASP A 252 -0.68 -20.06 -2.67
CA ASP A 252 0.40 -19.24 -3.23
C ASP A 252 -0.14 -18.11 -4.11
N PHE A 253 0.76 -17.26 -4.62
CA PHE A 253 0.39 -16.16 -5.50
C PHE A 253 -0.29 -16.61 -6.79
N ASN A 254 0.09 -17.76 -7.36
CA ASN A 254 -0.52 -18.28 -8.57
C ASN A 254 -1.97 -18.71 -8.31
N GLU A 255 -2.23 -19.34 -7.17
CA GLU A 255 -3.60 -19.70 -6.79
C GLU A 255 -4.40 -18.45 -6.45
N PHE A 256 -3.82 -17.48 -5.75
CA PHE A 256 -4.47 -16.19 -5.49
C PHE A 256 -4.88 -15.46 -6.77
N THR A 257 -4.01 -15.42 -7.79
CA THR A 257 -4.36 -14.77 -9.07
C THR A 257 -5.49 -15.47 -9.80
N LYS A 258 -5.63 -16.80 -9.69
CA LYS A 258 -6.79 -17.53 -10.22
C LYS A 258 -8.06 -17.14 -9.47
N ILE A 259 -8.02 -17.15 -8.13
CA ILE A 259 -9.14 -16.72 -7.29
C ILE A 259 -9.57 -15.30 -7.65
N TYR A 260 -8.61 -14.38 -7.76
CA TYR A 260 -8.87 -12.99 -8.15
C TYR A 260 -9.57 -12.91 -9.52
N ASN A 261 -9.06 -13.61 -10.53
CA ASN A 261 -9.65 -13.61 -11.86
C ASN A 261 -11.08 -14.18 -11.87
N GLU A 262 -11.35 -15.23 -11.10
CA GLU A 262 -12.69 -15.80 -10.97
C GLU A 262 -13.65 -14.80 -10.30
N ALA A 263 -13.21 -14.13 -9.22
CA ALA A 263 -14.01 -13.13 -8.53
C ALA A 263 -14.31 -11.92 -9.46
N ILE A 264 -13.33 -11.43 -10.20
CA ILE A 264 -13.53 -10.33 -11.16
C ILE A 264 -14.47 -10.72 -12.29
N ASN A 265 -14.38 -11.95 -12.78
CA ASN A 265 -15.33 -12.45 -13.80
C ASN A 265 -16.76 -12.53 -13.26
N GLN A 266 -16.95 -12.89 -11.98
CA GLN A 266 -18.28 -12.94 -11.34
C GLN A 266 -18.93 -11.56 -11.25
N ILE A 267 -18.16 -10.49 -11.14
CA ILE A 267 -18.66 -9.10 -11.06
C ILE A 267 -19.24 -8.60 -12.39
N ASN A 268 -19.00 -9.31 -13.51
CA ASN A 268 -19.46 -8.90 -14.86
C ASN A 268 -19.01 -7.48 -15.24
N LEU A 269 -17.74 -7.16 -15.02
CA LEU A 269 -17.18 -5.82 -15.20
C LEU A 269 -17.48 -5.23 -16.59
N ASN A 270 -17.41 -6.03 -17.66
CA ASN A 270 -17.66 -5.58 -19.03
C ASN A 270 -19.11 -5.14 -19.23
N GLU A 271 -20.08 -5.83 -18.63
CA GLU A 271 -21.47 -5.47 -18.72
C GLU A 271 -21.73 -4.13 -18.00
N LYS A 272 -21.24 -4.00 -16.77
CA LYS A 272 -21.36 -2.76 -16.00
C LYS A 272 -20.69 -1.56 -16.70
N LEU A 273 -19.54 -1.77 -17.35
CA LEU A 273 -18.90 -0.73 -18.15
C LEU A 273 -19.74 -0.32 -19.36
N ASN A 274 -20.32 -1.27 -20.08
CA ASN A 274 -21.22 -0.97 -21.20
C ASN A 274 -22.44 -0.17 -20.76
N ASP A 275 -23.01 -0.46 -19.58
CA ASP A 275 -24.13 0.30 -19.05
C ASP A 275 -23.72 1.74 -18.71
N MET A 276 -22.58 1.95 -18.06
CA MET A 276 -22.02 3.29 -17.82
C MET A 276 -21.80 4.08 -19.10
N ILE A 277 -21.33 3.43 -20.18
CA ILE A 277 -21.14 4.06 -21.49
C ILE A 277 -22.48 4.47 -22.11
N ARG A 278 -23.51 3.64 -22.00
CA ARG A 278 -24.85 3.95 -22.50
C ARG A 278 -25.44 5.18 -21.79
N GLU A 279 -25.26 5.29 -20.47
CA GLU A 279 -25.70 6.46 -19.70
C GLU A 279 -25.02 7.76 -20.15
N CYS A 280 -23.76 7.70 -20.59
CA CYS A 280 -23.05 8.87 -21.12
C CYS A 280 -23.48 9.29 -22.54
N SER A 281 -24.17 8.41 -23.25
CA SER A 281 -24.63 8.65 -24.63
C SER A 281 -26.03 9.22 -24.71
N GLN A 282 -26.73 9.33 -23.58
CA GLN A 282 -28.04 9.96 -23.42
C GLN A 282 -27.89 11.44 -23.03
#